data_7daf34296f6798b33e015e59954c5a23
#
_entry.id   7daf34296f6798b33e015e59954c5a23
#
_cell.length_a   1.000
_cell.length_b   1.000
_cell.length_c   1.000
_cell.angle_alpha   90.00
_cell.angle_beta   90.00
_cell.angle_gamma   90.00
#
_symmetry.space_group_name_H-M   'P 1'
#
loop_
_entity.id
_entity.type
_entity.pdbx_description
1 polymer ?
#
loop_
_entity_poly.entity_id
_entity_poly.type
_entity_poly.pdbx_seq_one_letter_code
_entity_poly.pdbx_strand_id
1 'polypeptide(L)'
;TMLETMDHGEIVYLGKRAAWTGADGKVSYADKKDMKEIRSQYGLVFQNFNLFPHYSVLKNITDAPIHVQKRDKETVYKEARELLKKMGLEDKEDYYPYQLSGGQCQRVAIARALALNPKILFFDEPTSALDPELTGEVLKVIKSLADLHIAMVIVTHEMAFAKDISHRVIFMADGLIVEEGAPEKVFASDNERTKSFLGRYGKLSLIHI
;
A
#
# COMPACT_ATOMS: atom_id res chain seq x y z
N THR A 1 5.49 -2.53 8.74
CA THR A 1 5.35 -3.83 8.06
C THR A 1 6.24 -4.92 8.65
N MET A 2 7.26 -4.54 9.43
CA MET A 2 8.24 -5.46 10.05
C MET A 2 8.96 -6.35 9.03
N LEU A 3 9.27 -5.80 7.86
CA LEU A 3 10.19 -6.39 6.90
C LEU A 3 11.64 -6.18 7.32
N GLU A 4 11.89 -5.09 8.04
CA GLU A 4 13.17 -4.72 8.63
C GLU A 4 13.07 -4.78 10.16
N THR A 5 14.20 -4.98 10.83
CA THR A 5 14.30 -4.89 12.28
C THR A 5 14.35 -3.42 12.72
N MET A 6 13.74 -3.14 13.86
CA MET A 6 13.74 -1.80 14.45
C MET A 6 14.98 -1.63 15.35
N ASP A 7 15.65 -0.48 15.29
CA ASP A 7 16.77 -0.17 16.17
C ASP A 7 16.29 0.39 17.50
N HIS A 8 15.34 1.33 17.47
CA HIS A 8 14.76 1.97 18.67
C HIS A 8 13.31 2.38 18.42
N GLY A 9 12.55 2.56 19.51
CA GLY A 9 11.20 3.09 19.51
C GLY A 9 10.13 2.06 19.85
N GLU A 10 8.93 2.29 19.36
CA GLU A 10 7.79 1.43 19.60
C GLU A 10 6.89 1.36 18.36
N ILE A 11 6.37 0.17 18.05
CA ILE A 11 5.39 -0.04 17.01
C ILE A 11 4.15 -0.65 17.64
N VAL A 12 3.01 0.05 17.51
CA VAL A 12 1.72 -0.39 18.05
C VAL A 12 0.70 -0.48 16.92
N TYR A 13 -0.01 -1.60 16.82
CA TYR A 13 -1.13 -1.82 15.90
C TYR A 13 -2.42 -2.01 16.68
N LEU A 14 -3.37 -1.10 16.53
CA LEU A 14 -4.69 -1.18 17.17
C LEU A 14 -4.59 -1.49 18.68
N GLY A 15 -3.68 -0.82 19.38
CA GLY A 15 -3.44 -0.99 20.80
C GLY A 15 -2.52 -2.17 21.19
N LYS A 16 -2.12 -3.03 20.23
CA LYS A 16 -1.16 -4.12 20.48
C LYS A 16 0.26 -3.71 20.11
N ARG A 17 1.19 -3.90 21.04
CA ARG A 17 2.61 -3.66 20.79
C ARG A 17 3.18 -4.76 19.91
N ALA A 18 3.72 -4.38 18.75
CA ALA A 18 4.41 -5.29 17.85
C ALA A 18 5.90 -5.38 18.12
N ALA A 19 6.52 -4.23 18.43
CA ALA A 19 7.93 -4.11 18.79
C ALA A 19 8.12 -2.92 19.74
N TRP A 20 9.13 -3.00 20.63
CA TRP A 20 9.45 -1.90 21.55
C TRP A 20 10.89 -2.00 22.06
N THR A 21 11.47 -0.87 22.40
CA THR A 21 12.76 -0.83 23.09
C THR A 21 12.55 -1.03 24.59
N GLY A 22 13.20 -2.03 25.18
CA GLY A 22 13.18 -2.31 26.60
C GLY A 22 14.04 -1.33 27.41
N ALA A 23 13.96 -1.42 28.73
CA ALA A 23 14.77 -0.60 29.63
C ALA A 23 16.28 -0.85 29.50
N ASP A 24 16.65 -2.01 28.97
CA ASP A 24 18.06 -2.40 28.69
C ASP A 24 18.56 -1.88 27.32
N GLY A 25 17.74 -1.08 26.61
CA GLY A 25 18.04 -0.56 25.29
C GLY A 25 17.88 -1.56 24.14
N LYS A 26 17.46 -2.80 24.43
CA LYS A 26 17.26 -3.83 23.40
C LYS A 26 15.84 -3.81 22.86
N VAL A 27 15.71 -4.11 21.57
CA VAL A 27 14.41 -4.24 20.94
C VAL A 27 13.82 -5.62 21.20
N SER A 28 12.59 -5.63 21.69
CA SER A 28 11.77 -6.82 21.88
C SER A 28 10.60 -6.82 20.90
N TYR A 29 10.17 -8.00 20.51
CA TYR A 29 9.03 -8.20 19.60
C TYR A 29 7.93 -8.98 20.31
N ALA A 30 6.71 -8.76 19.93
CA ALA A 30 5.55 -9.53 20.37
C ALA A 30 5.76 -11.02 20.11
N ASP A 31 5.10 -11.86 20.87
CA ASP A 31 5.15 -13.31 20.66
C ASP A 31 4.55 -13.72 19.30
N LYS A 32 4.73 -14.99 18.94
CA LYS A 32 4.27 -15.50 17.62
C LYS A 32 2.76 -15.37 17.43
N LYS A 33 1.98 -15.48 18.50
CA LYS A 33 0.51 -15.41 18.46
C LYS A 33 0.06 -13.99 18.20
N ASP A 34 0.53 -13.03 18.99
CA ASP A 34 0.21 -11.63 18.85
C ASP A 34 0.74 -11.07 17.52
N MET A 35 1.95 -11.47 17.11
CA MET A 35 2.51 -11.11 15.83
C MET A 35 1.67 -11.60 14.64
N LYS A 36 1.12 -12.83 14.72
CA LYS A 36 0.21 -13.36 13.70
C LYS A 36 -1.06 -12.55 13.62
N GLU A 37 -1.64 -12.17 14.77
CA GLU A 37 -2.83 -11.32 14.82
C GLU A 37 -2.55 -9.93 14.26
N ILE A 38 -1.44 -9.30 14.65
CA ILE A 38 -1.02 -7.99 14.14
C ILE A 38 -0.86 -8.04 12.61
N ARG A 39 -0.17 -9.06 12.09
CA ARG A 39 0.02 -9.23 10.63
C ARG A 39 -1.27 -9.43 9.86
N SER A 40 -2.32 -9.95 10.50
CA SER A 40 -3.64 -10.08 9.86
C SER A 40 -4.38 -8.74 9.72
N GLN A 41 -3.92 -7.68 10.40
CA GLN A 41 -4.59 -6.38 10.39
C GLN A 41 -4.16 -5.49 9.22
N TYR A 42 -3.06 -5.81 8.54
CA TYR A 42 -2.60 -4.98 7.44
C TYR A 42 -2.32 -5.78 6.15
N GLY A 43 -2.50 -5.10 5.03
CA GLY A 43 -2.05 -5.53 3.72
C GLY A 43 -0.89 -4.66 3.24
N LEU A 44 -0.02 -5.21 2.40
CA LEU A 44 1.09 -4.49 1.79
C LEU A 44 1.07 -4.67 0.28
N VAL A 45 1.14 -3.56 -0.43
CA VAL A 45 1.26 -3.48 -1.88
C VAL A 45 2.65 -2.95 -2.19
N PHE A 46 3.46 -3.76 -2.85
CA PHE A 46 4.85 -3.47 -3.18
C PHE A 46 4.99 -2.71 -4.49
N GLN A 47 6.11 -2.01 -4.66
CA GLN A 47 6.51 -1.34 -5.87
C GLN A 47 6.56 -2.28 -7.10
N ASN A 48 7.14 -3.47 -6.93
CA ASN A 48 7.37 -4.44 -8.00
C ASN A 48 6.27 -5.53 -8.09
N PHE A 49 5.03 -5.23 -7.68
CA PHE A 49 3.87 -6.13 -7.69
C PHE A 49 4.05 -7.40 -6.83
N ASN A 50 5.19 -8.06 -6.91
CA ASN A 50 5.57 -9.30 -6.20
C ASN A 50 4.48 -10.40 -6.33
N LEU A 51 3.92 -10.56 -7.52
CA LEU A 51 3.00 -11.65 -7.81
C LEU A 51 3.77 -12.97 -7.92
N PHE A 52 3.14 -14.05 -7.51
CA PHE A 52 3.67 -15.40 -7.73
C PHE A 52 3.56 -15.74 -9.23
N PRO A 53 4.69 -15.85 -9.97
CA PRO A 53 4.66 -15.94 -11.43
C PRO A 53 4.04 -17.24 -11.96
N HIS A 54 4.04 -18.30 -11.16
CA HIS A 54 3.47 -19.61 -11.45
C HIS A 54 2.04 -19.80 -10.96
N TYR A 55 1.43 -18.77 -10.36
CA TYR A 55 0.02 -18.74 -9.98
C TYR A 55 -0.80 -17.93 -10.98
N SER A 56 -2.02 -18.41 -11.26
CA SER A 56 -2.98 -17.56 -11.98
C SER A 56 -3.34 -16.33 -11.16
N VAL A 57 -3.99 -15.36 -11.79
CA VAL A 57 -4.52 -14.15 -11.13
C VAL A 57 -5.41 -14.54 -9.95
N LEU A 58 -6.38 -15.41 -10.19
CA LEU A 58 -7.30 -15.85 -9.15
C LEU A 58 -6.56 -16.53 -7.99
N LYS A 59 -5.58 -17.39 -8.29
CA LYS A 59 -4.79 -18.08 -7.27
C LYS A 59 -3.89 -17.11 -6.49
N ASN A 60 -3.31 -16.09 -7.12
CA ASN A 60 -2.56 -15.04 -6.43
C ASN A 60 -3.41 -14.34 -5.35
N ILE A 61 -4.69 -14.14 -5.61
CA ILE A 61 -5.63 -13.47 -4.70
C ILE A 61 -6.12 -14.42 -3.59
N THR A 62 -6.40 -15.69 -3.93
CA THR A 62 -7.12 -16.60 -3.05
C THR A 62 -6.25 -17.48 -2.17
N ASP A 63 -4.97 -17.64 -2.50
CA ASP A 63 -4.09 -18.58 -1.82
C ASP A 63 -3.94 -18.28 -0.31
N ALA A 64 -3.62 -17.05 0.05
CA ALA A 64 -3.43 -16.66 1.45
C ALA A 64 -4.74 -16.68 2.28
N PRO A 65 -5.88 -16.16 1.81
CA PRO A 65 -7.16 -16.32 2.51
C PRO A 65 -7.51 -17.79 2.80
N ILE A 66 -7.31 -18.69 1.85
CA ILE A 66 -7.64 -20.12 2.01
C ILE A 66 -6.64 -20.82 2.92
N HIS A 67 -5.33 -20.68 2.63
CA HIS A 67 -4.31 -21.50 3.28
C HIS A 67 -3.76 -20.92 4.58
N VAL A 68 -3.70 -19.59 4.72
CA VAL A 68 -3.19 -18.91 5.92
C VAL A 68 -4.33 -18.53 6.86
N GLN A 69 -5.40 -17.91 6.35
CA GLN A 69 -6.54 -17.52 7.18
C GLN A 69 -7.53 -18.66 7.41
N LYS A 70 -7.42 -19.77 6.67
CA LYS A 70 -8.30 -20.97 6.78
C LYS A 70 -9.77 -20.64 6.50
N ARG A 71 -10.02 -19.68 5.61
CA ARG A 71 -11.37 -19.29 5.22
C ARG A 71 -11.98 -20.29 4.25
N ASP A 72 -13.30 -20.32 4.21
CA ASP A 72 -14.05 -21.16 3.28
C ASP A 72 -13.71 -20.85 1.82
N LYS A 73 -13.44 -21.90 1.05
CA LYS A 73 -12.93 -21.78 -0.32
C LYS A 73 -13.93 -21.13 -1.27
N GLU A 74 -15.21 -21.52 -1.19
CA GLU A 74 -16.24 -21.00 -2.10
C GLU A 74 -16.48 -19.50 -1.84
N THR A 75 -16.53 -19.12 -0.56
CA THR A 75 -16.65 -17.73 -0.13
C THR A 75 -15.47 -16.90 -0.64
N VAL A 76 -14.22 -17.40 -0.49
CA VAL A 76 -13.02 -16.69 -0.95
C VAL A 76 -13.00 -16.53 -2.46
N TYR A 77 -13.39 -17.54 -3.23
CA TYR A 77 -13.47 -17.42 -4.69
C TYR A 77 -14.51 -16.38 -5.14
N LYS A 78 -15.67 -16.36 -4.49
CA LYS A 78 -16.70 -15.35 -4.76
C LYS A 78 -16.18 -13.93 -4.50
N GLU A 79 -15.60 -13.70 -3.33
CA GLU A 79 -15.02 -12.40 -2.97
C GLU A 79 -13.89 -11.99 -3.91
N ALA A 80 -13.01 -12.93 -4.30
CA ALA A 80 -11.92 -12.65 -5.22
C ALA A 80 -12.43 -12.20 -6.60
N ARG A 81 -13.50 -12.80 -7.11
CA ARG A 81 -14.13 -12.36 -8.37
C ARG A 81 -14.76 -10.97 -8.24
N GLU A 82 -15.39 -10.66 -7.12
CA GLU A 82 -15.89 -9.30 -6.86
C GLU A 82 -14.74 -8.26 -6.80
N LEU A 83 -13.59 -8.64 -6.21
CA LEU A 83 -12.40 -7.80 -6.23
C LEU A 83 -11.86 -7.62 -7.65
N LEU A 84 -11.77 -8.69 -8.44
CA LEU A 84 -11.34 -8.61 -9.85
C LEU A 84 -12.24 -7.69 -10.65
N LYS A 85 -13.55 -7.77 -10.45
CA LYS A 85 -14.52 -6.87 -11.11
C LYS A 85 -14.28 -5.41 -10.72
N LYS A 86 -14.04 -5.12 -9.41
CA LYS A 86 -13.69 -3.78 -8.95
C LYS A 86 -12.38 -3.27 -9.55
N MET A 87 -11.46 -4.16 -9.88
CA MET A 87 -10.18 -3.85 -10.53
C MET A 87 -10.28 -3.75 -12.06
N GLY A 88 -11.44 -4.04 -12.66
CA GLY A 88 -11.62 -4.14 -14.12
C GLY A 88 -10.80 -5.27 -14.73
N LEU A 89 -10.78 -6.43 -14.07
CA LEU A 89 -10.00 -7.62 -14.44
C LEU A 89 -10.85 -8.90 -14.39
N GLU A 90 -12.17 -8.80 -14.56
CA GLU A 90 -13.09 -9.92 -14.44
C GLU A 90 -12.85 -11.03 -15.49
N ASP A 91 -12.28 -10.67 -16.62
CA ASP A 91 -11.91 -11.58 -17.72
C ASP A 91 -10.51 -12.17 -17.61
N LYS A 92 -9.77 -11.88 -16.50
CA LYS A 92 -8.36 -12.23 -16.33
C LYS A 92 -8.11 -13.28 -15.26
N GLU A 93 -9.12 -13.93 -14.68
CA GLU A 93 -8.93 -14.80 -13.50
C GLU A 93 -7.97 -15.98 -13.76
N ASP A 94 -7.91 -16.51 -14.98
CA ASP A 94 -7.07 -17.62 -15.38
C ASP A 94 -5.71 -17.20 -15.98
N TYR A 95 -5.51 -15.88 -16.16
CA TYR A 95 -4.24 -15.36 -16.69
C TYR A 95 -3.13 -15.47 -15.67
N TYR A 96 -1.89 -15.51 -16.17
CA TYR A 96 -0.68 -15.48 -15.37
C TYR A 96 -0.01 -14.11 -15.44
N PRO A 97 0.84 -13.73 -14.44
CA PRO A 97 1.46 -12.41 -14.41
C PRO A 97 2.18 -12.00 -15.71
N TYR A 98 2.82 -12.93 -16.40
CA TYR A 98 3.54 -12.65 -17.67
C TYR A 98 2.60 -12.32 -18.84
N GLN A 99 1.30 -12.52 -18.70
CA GLN A 99 0.28 -12.21 -19.70
C GLN A 99 -0.41 -10.86 -19.45
N LEU A 100 -0.01 -10.16 -18.40
CA LEU A 100 -0.62 -8.92 -17.93
C LEU A 100 0.28 -7.72 -18.18
N SER A 101 -0.31 -6.55 -18.39
CA SER A 101 0.43 -5.28 -18.33
C SER A 101 0.88 -4.97 -16.90
N GLY A 102 1.86 -4.08 -16.73
CA GLY A 102 2.30 -3.63 -15.41
C GLY A 102 1.16 -3.09 -14.55
N GLY A 103 0.29 -2.26 -15.11
CA GLY A 103 -0.88 -1.73 -14.41
C GLY A 103 -1.89 -2.82 -14.02
N GLN A 104 -2.07 -3.85 -14.86
CA GLN A 104 -2.88 -5.02 -14.51
C GLN A 104 -2.25 -5.82 -13.38
N CYS A 105 -0.93 -6.07 -13.42
CA CYS A 105 -0.20 -6.73 -12.33
C CYS A 105 -0.37 -5.98 -11.01
N GLN A 106 -0.27 -4.65 -11.01
CA GLN A 106 -0.45 -3.84 -9.81
C GLN A 106 -1.88 -3.93 -9.28
N ARG A 107 -2.87 -3.90 -10.14
CA ARG A 107 -4.28 -4.07 -9.74
C ARG A 107 -4.54 -5.47 -9.13
N VAL A 108 -3.90 -6.51 -9.65
CA VAL A 108 -3.93 -7.86 -9.03
C VAL A 108 -3.25 -7.85 -7.64
N ALA A 109 -2.10 -7.16 -7.50
CA ALA A 109 -1.42 -7.03 -6.21
C ALA A 109 -2.28 -6.30 -5.17
N ILE A 110 -3.01 -5.26 -5.58
CA ILE A 110 -3.99 -4.56 -4.74
C ILE A 110 -5.14 -5.51 -4.35
N ALA A 111 -5.73 -6.22 -5.29
CA ALA A 111 -6.79 -7.19 -5.03
C ALA A 111 -6.33 -8.28 -4.05
N ARG A 112 -5.10 -8.79 -4.20
CA ARG A 112 -4.49 -9.76 -3.29
C ARG A 112 -4.37 -9.22 -1.87
N ALA A 113 -3.94 -7.97 -1.70
CA ALA A 113 -3.84 -7.35 -0.38
C ALA A 113 -5.23 -7.14 0.26
N LEU A 114 -6.23 -6.73 -0.52
CA LEU A 114 -7.61 -6.55 -0.08
C LEU A 114 -8.30 -7.86 0.32
N ALA A 115 -7.99 -8.96 -0.36
CA ALA A 115 -8.59 -10.27 -0.10
C ALA A 115 -8.33 -10.79 1.34
N LEU A 116 -7.31 -10.25 2.00
CA LEU A 116 -7.00 -10.53 3.42
C LEU A 116 -7.92 -9.78 4.40
N ASN A 117 -8.81 -8.92 3.92
CA ASN A 117 -9.69 -8.06 4.72
C ASN A 117 -8.92 -7.20 5.76
N PRO A 118 -7.89 -6.46 5.34
CA PRO A 118 -7.04 -5.70 6.24
C PRO A 118 -7.77 -4.48 6.81
N LYS A 119 -7.33 -4.00 7.98
CA LYS A 119 -7.75 -2.71 8.56
C LYS A 119 -6.91 -1.55 8.04
N ILE A 120 -5.67 -1.86 7.62
CA ILE A 120 -4.71 -0.88 7.11
C ILE A 120 -4.09 -1.43 5.83
N LEU A 121 -4.02 -0.61 4.78
CA LEU A 121 -3.26 -0.90 3.56
C LEU A 121 -2.02 0.00 3.50
N PHE A 122 -0.87 -0.62 3.34
CA PHE A 122 0.37 0.07 3.03
C PHE A 122 0.65 -0.04 1.54
N PHE A 123 0.97 1.09 0.91
CA PHE A 123 1.42 1.16 -0.47
C PHE A 123 2.84 1.71 -0.49
N ASP A 124 3.75 0.95 -1.06
CA ASP A 124 5.15 1.34 -1.22
C ASP A 124 5.40 1.66 -2.68
N GLU A 125 5.35 2.95 -3.01
CA GLU A 125 5.49 3.49 -4.37
C GLU A 125 4.71 2.71 -5.44
N PRO A 126 3.38 2.62 -5.34
CA PRO A 126 2.58 1.68 -6.15
C PRO A 126 2.59 1.96 -7.66
N THR A 127 3.18 3.05 -8.10
CA THR A 127 3.20 3.47 -9.52
C THR A 127 4.59 3.60 -10.11
N SER A 128 5.66 3.51 -9.31
CA SER A 128 7.03 3.78 -9.77
C SER A 128 7.58 2.80 -10.81
N ALA A 129 7.00 1.59 -10.90
CA ALA A 129 7.34 0.58 -11.90
C ALA A 129 6.42 0.63 -13.14
N LEU A 130 5.63 1.69 -13.31
CA LEU A 130 4.63 1.82 -14.37
C LEU A 130 4.94 2.96 -15.32
N ASP A 131 4.52 2.79 -16.57
CA ASP A 131 4.48 3.88 -17.53
C ASP A 131 3.45 4.95 -17.13
N PRO A 132 3.62 6.22 -17.52
CA PRO A 132 2.71 7.31 -17.15
C PRO A 132 1.24 7.08 -17.49
N GLU A 133 0.95 6.41 -18.61
CA GLU A 133 -0.43 6.06 -19.00
C GLU A 133 -1.08 5.09 -17.99
N LEU A 134 -0.34 4.07 -17.55
CA LEU A 134 -0.81 3.07 -16.61
C LEU A 134 -0.88 3.58 -15.17
N THR A 135 -0.03 4.55 -14.82
CA THR A 135 -0.03 5.23 -13.53
C THR A 135 -1.41 5.79 -13.19
N GLY A 136 -2.02 6.52 -14.12
CA GLY A 136 -3.34 7.12 -13.93
C GLY A 136 -4.44 6.11 -13.61
N GLU A 137 -4.41 4.92 -14.24
CA GLU A 137 -5.37 3.85 -13.97
C GLU A 137 -5.25 3.29 -12.55
N VAL A 138 -4.01 3.03 -12.10
CA VAL A 138 -3.75 2.51 -10.75
C VAL A 138 -4.12 3.53 -9.69
N LEU A 139 -3.78 4.81 -9.88
CA LEU A 139 -4.14 5.88 -8.95
C LEU A 139 -5.68 6.04 -8.82
N LYS A 140 -6.43 5.90 -9.91
CA LYS A 140 -7.90 5.90 -9.87
C LYS A 140 -8.44 4.73 -9.01
N VAL A 141 -7.84 3.55 -9.16
CA VAL A 141 -8.21 2.40 -8.33
C VAL A 141 -7.92 2.68 -6.86
N ILE A 142 -6.70 3.16 -6.53
CA ILE A 142 -6.36 3.47 -5.12
C ILE A 142 -7.31 4.54 -4.55
N LYS A 143 -7.66 5.56 -5.33
CA LYS A 143 -8.63 6.60 -4.91
C LYS A 143 -10.00 5.98 -4.59
N SER A 144 -10.48 5.04 -5.40
CA SER A 144 -11.76 4.37 -5.14
C SER A 144 -11.77 3.51 -3.88
N LEU A 145 -10.60 3.11 -3.37
CA LEU A 145 -10.51 2.37 -2.10
C LEU A 145 -10.80 3.24 -0.87
N ALA A 146 -10.70 4.56 -0.98
CA ALA A 146 -11.05 5.48 0.11
C ALA A 146 -12.51 5.30 0.55
N ASP A 147 -13.40 4.96 -0.37
CA ASP A 147 -14.82 4.70 -0.10
C ASP A 147 -15.05 3.43 0.74
N LEU A 148 -14.05 2.55 0.83
CA LEU A 148 -14.15 1.32 1.63
C LEU A 148 -13.84 1.52 3.13
N HIS A 149 -13.56 2.76 3.56
CA HIS A 149 -13.25 3.12 4.94
C HIS A 149 -12.06 2.32 5.53
N ILE A 150 -11.10 1.94 4.67
CA ILE A 150 -9.85 1.28 5.05
C ILE A 150 -8.80 2.38 5.26
N ALA A 151 -8.08 2.34 6.37
CA ALA A 151 -6.94 3.24 6.57
C ALA A 151 -5.84 2.93 5.54
N MET A 152 -5.32 3.95 4.86
CA MET A 152 -4.25 3.79 3.88
C MET A 152 -3.03 4.61 4.29
N VAL A 153 -1.86 4.01 4.16
CA VAL A 153 -0.56 4.69 4.26
C VAL A 153 0.14 4.52 2.92
N ILE A 154 0.39 5.61 2.23
CA ILE A 154 0.90 5.59 0.86
C ILE A 154 2.23 6.33 0.80
N VAL A 155 3.30 5.63 0.47
CA VAL A 155 4.58 6.24 0.07
C VAL A 155 4.51 6.48 -1.43
N THR A 156 4.67 7.73 -1.87
CA THR A 156 4.53 8.09 -3.27
C THR A 156 5.31 9.36 -3.62
N HIS A 157 5.72 9.46 -4.86
CA HIS A 157 6.24 10.68 -5.47
C HIS A 157 5.19 11.39 -6.36
N GLU A 158 3.98 10.87 -6.44
CA GLU A 158 2.86 11.47 -7.17
C GLU A 158 2.22 12.59 -6.35
N MET A 159 2.82 13.79 -6.40
CA MET A 159 2.46 14.90 -5.51
C MET A 159 1.02 15.40 -5.69
N ALA A 160 0.53 15.45 -6.93
CA ALA A 160 -0.85 15.85 -7.21
C ALA A 160 -1.86 14.86 -6.60
N PHE A 161 -1.57 13.55 -6.71
CA PHE A 161 -2.37 12.50 -6.12
C PHE A 161 -2.33 12.55 -4.59
N ALA A 162 -1.14 12.70 -3.98
CA ALA A 162 -0.99 12.82 -2.54
C ALA A 162 -1.80 14.01 -1.99
N LYS A 163 -1.76 15.16 -2.67
CA LYS A 163 -2.54 16.34 -2.31
C LYS A 163 -4.05 16.10 -2.38
N ASP A 164 -4.51 15.38 -3.40
CA ASP A 164 -5.94 15.19 -3.68
C ASP A 164 -6.62 14.21 -2.72
N ILE A 165 -5.91 13.14 -2.30
CA ILE A 165 -6.57 12.06 -1.54
C ILE A 165 -6.21 11.98 -0.06
N SER A 166 -5.12 12.60 0.37
CA SER A 166 -4.66 12.41 1.74
C SER A 166 -5.38 13.35 2.73
N HIS A 167 -5.63 12.83 3.94
CA HIS A 167 -6.08 13.63 5.07
C HIS A 167 -4.90 14.18 5.86
N ARG A 168 -3.73 13.56 5.73
CA ARG A 168 -2.49 13.92 6.43
C ARG A 168 -1.30 13.57 5.54
N VAL A 169 -0.38 14.49 5.42
CA VAL A 169 0.88 14.33 4.68
C VAL A 169 2.03 14.38 5.66
N ILE A 170 3.00 13.50 5.49
CA ILE A 170 4.26 13.48 6.23
C ILE A 170 5.38 13.61 5.19
N PHE A 171 6.14 14.71 5.26
CA PHE A 171 7.32 14.88 4.46
C PHE A 171 8.56 14.45 5.25
N MET A 172 9.30 13.49 4.69
CA MET A 172 10.52 12.97 5.28
C MET A 172 11.73 13.28 4.40
N ALA A 173 12.83 13.67 5.02
CA ALA A 173 14.11 13.81 4.36
C ALA A 173 15.24 13.43 5.33
N ASP A 174 16.29 12.81 4.80
CA ASP A 174 17.48 12.41 5.56
C ASP A 174 17.15 11.56 6.81
N GLY A 175 16.12 10.71 6.72
CA GLY A 175 15.65 9.84 7.80
C GLY A 175 14.81 10.54 8.88
N LEU A 176 14.49 11.83 8.73
CA LEU A 176 13.75 12.63 9.70
C LEU A 176 12.40 13.09 9.13
N ILE A 177 11.41 13.21 10.00
CA ILE A 177 10.17 13.92 9.67
C ILE A 177 10.50 15.43 9.67
N VAL A 178 10.45 16.04 8.48
CA VAL A 178 10.70 17.47 8.30
C VAL A 178 9.44 18.27 8.54
N GLU A 179 8.32 17.76 8.08
CA GLU A 179 7.02 18.42 8.19
C GLU A 179 5.88 17.44 8.15
N GLU A 180 4.79 17.78 8.84
CA GLU A 180 3.60 16.96 8.94
C GLU A 180 2.36 17.83 9.12
N GLY A 181 1.26 17.47 8.47
CA GLY A 181 0.00 18.17 8.60
C GLY A 181 -1.04 17.85 7.53
N ALA A 182 -2.09 18.66 7.48
CA ALA A 182 -3.06 18.61 6.40
C ALA A 182 -2.37 18.93 5.05
N PRO A 183 -2.85 18.36 3.93
CA PRO A 183 -2.26 18.58 2.61
C PRO A 183 -2.06 20.06 2.28
N GLU A 184 -3.08 20.89 2.53
CA GLU A 184 -3.06 22.32 2.23
C GLU A 184 -1.89 23.02 2.94
N LYS A 185 -1.60 22.62 4.18
CA LYS A 185 -0.51 23.19 4.97
C LYS A 185 0.85 22.74 4.42
N VAL A 186 1.04 21.45 4.21
CA VAL A 186 2.34 20.89 3.77
C VAL A 186 2.68 21.34 2.35
N PHE A 187 1.69 21.34 1.45
CA PHE A 187 1.89 21.78 0.06
C PHE A 187 2.04 23.30 -0.11
N ALA A 188 1.64 24.09 0.89
CA ALA A 188 1.87 25.54 0.96
C ALA A 188 2.95 25.92 1.98
N SER A 189 3.81 24.99 2.36
CA SER A 189 4.82 25.15 3.41
C SER A 189 5.80 26.27 3.15
N ASP A 190 6.21 26.95 4.22
CA ASP A 190 7.32 27.91 4.22
C ASP A 190 8.69 27.29 4.51
N ASN A 191 8.72 26.00 4.87
CA ASN A 191 9.96 25.27 5.09
C ASN A 191 10.76 25.15 3.80
N GLU A 192 11.99 25.62 3.78
CA GLU A 192 12.87 25.66 2.60
C GLU A 192 13.13 24.24 2.02
N ARG A 193 13.23 23.22 2.87
CA ARG A 193 13.47 21.84 2.41
C ARG A 193 12.22 21.28 1.71
N THR A 194 11.04 21.52 2.29
CA THR A 194 9.75 21.14 1.70
C THR A 194 9.49 21.88 0.39
N LYS A 195 9.72 23.20 0.35
CA LYS A 195 9.61 24.01 -0.88
C LYS A 195 10.52 23.51 -1.99
N SER A 196 11.80 23.26 -1.66
CA SER A 196 12.79 22.76 -2.63
C SER A 196 12.38 21.41 -3.21
N PHE A 197 11.82 20.51 -2.40
CA PHE A 197 11.31 19.23 -2.86
C PHE A 197 10.08 19.41 -3.76
N LEU A 198 9.06 20.08 -3.29
CA LEU A 198 7.81 20.30 -4.03
C LEU A 198 8.03 21.08 -5.33
N GLY A 199 8.94 22.06 -5.33
CA GLY A 199 9.28 22.86 -6.51
C GLY A 199 9.88 22.03 -7.67
N ARG A 200 10.50 20.90 -7.38
CA ARG A 200 11.00 19.98 -8.41
C ARG A 200 9.87 19.24 -9.12
N TYR A 201 8.81 18.91 -8.39
CA TYR A 201 7.66 18.16 -8.91
C TYR A 201 6.56 19.08 -9.48
N GLY A 202 6.41 20.32 -8.96
CA GLY A 202 5.46 21.30 -9.48
C GLY A 202 5.77 21.83 -10.90
N LYS A 203 7.03 21.74 -11.34
CA LYS A 203 7.42 22.13 -12.69
C LYS A 203 7.11 21.06 -13.76
N LEU A 204 6.91 19.81 -13.36
CA LEU A 204 6.57 18.71 -14.28
C LEU A 204 5.08 18.67 -14.66
N SER A 205 4.20 19.31 -13.87
CA SER A 205 2.76 19.34 -14.15
C SER A 205 2.32 20.50 -15.07
N LEU A 206 3.23 21.34 -15.54
CA LEU A 206 2.94 22.49 -16.42
C LEU A 206 3.29 22.26 -17.90
N ILE A 207 3.64 21.05 -18.29
CA ILE A 207 3.80 20.67 -19.70
C ILE A 207 2.55 19.90 -20.12
N HIS A 208 1.43 20.60 -20.23
CA HIS A 208 0.33 20.22 -21.08
C HIS A 208 0.28 21.19 -22.25
N ILE A 209 0.79 20.70 -23.39
CA ILE A 209 0.48 21.28 -24.70
C ILE A 209 -0.72 20.53 -25.23
#